data_5973c9bf34aadc59befb3d026797e453
#
_entry.id   5973c9bf34aadc59befb3d026797e453
#
_cell.length_a   1.000
_cell.length_b   1.000
_cell.length_c   1.000
_cell.angle_alpha   90.00
_cell.angle_beta   90.00
_cell.angle_gamma   90.00
#
_symmetry.space_group_name_H-M   'P 1'
#
loop_
_entity.id
_entity.type
_entity.pdbx_description
1 polymer ?
#
loop_
_entity_poly.entity_id
_entity_poly.type
_entity_poly.pdbx_seq_one_letter_code
_entity_poly.pdbx_strand_id
1 'polypeptide(L)'
;SQSTLRFYVNREEVDKVDLMEGSLPEDIDEIAIDRMYAVNNDIKVQDTLTVGSCILKVTGLVALSDYSSLFSDNSDTMFDSLKFGVGVVSQKCFDAYDDTHIHYVYSWLYDNKPEDDKEAKLMADDFVKTISANAILVNYIPQYINQAIHFTGDDIGSDRSMMIVLLYVLIVIMAFVFAVTTNNTIVKEANVIGTLRASGYTRGELLRHYILLPIIVTIFGALVGNILGCTLFKGIFVATYYGSYSLPTYHTLWNADAFLLTTVVPVIIMLVINIVIIGCRLKLSPLKFLRRDLSGKQKKKAMRLPAFGFFNRFRLRIIIQNMPNYITLFIGILFANVLLLFGIMLGPMLTHYQNEITDKLIAKHQYVLKALVDVDDNAAEKYCVKTLATIEGRLKSEDVLVYGVKDNSIYADINTASLKDNEVYITNGYADKFRIKKGDKITLKEKYDDNEYEF
;
A
#
# COMPACT_ATOMS: atom_id res chain seq x y z
N SER A 1 0.65 33.19 -2.61
CA SER A 1 -0.39 32.20 -2.90
C SER A 1 -1.55 32.39 -1.94
N GLN A 2 -2.78 32.33 -2.44
CA GLN A 2 -3.96 32.32 -1.55
C GLN A 2 -4.08 30.92 -0.98
N SER A 3 -3.68 30.77 0.28
CA SER A 3 -3.83 29.52 1.05
C SER A 3 -4.71 29.76 2.27
N THR A 4 -5.35 28.72 2.75
CA THR A 4 -6.16 28.75 3.97
C THR A 4 -5.34 28.16 5.11
N LEU A 5 -5.25 28.88 6.21
CA LEU A 5 -4.60 28.42 7.42
C LEU A 5 -5.65 28.28 8.54
N ARG A 6 -5.77 27.09 9.09
CA ARG A 6 -6.63 26.80 10.26
C ARG A 6 -5.74 26.69 11.48
N PHE A 7 -5.99 27.47 12.49
CA PHE A 7 -5.20 27.39 13.71
C PHE A 7 -6.07 27.20 14.94
N TYR A 8 -5.43 26.58 15.94
CA TYR A 8 -6.01 26.15 17.19
C TYR A 8 -5.22 26.75 18.35
N VAL A 9 -5.82 26.81 19.50
CA VAL A 9 -5.07 26.97 20.75
C VAL A 9 -4.38 25.64 21.08
N ASN A 10 -3.25 25.68 21.79
CA ASN A 10 -2.53 24.48 22.18
C ASN A 10 -3.45 23.54 23.00
N ARG A 11 -3.45 22.27 22.63
CA ARG A 11 -4.28 21.20 23.21
C ARG A 11 -3.37 20.23 23.96
N GLU A 12 -3.67 19.97 25.24
CA GLU A 12 -2.80 19.20 26.13
C GLU A 12 -3.30 17.76 26.35
N GLU A 13 -4.60 17.51 26.28
CA GLU A 13 -5.21 16.22 26.60
C GLU A 13 -5.55 15.40 25.37
N VAL A 14 -6.29 15.98 24.41
CA VAL A 14 -6.73 15.35 23.17
C VAL A 14 -6.16 16.13 21.99
N ASP A 15 -5.92 15.45 20.87
CA ASP A 15 -5.37 16.04 19.65
C ASP A 15 -4.07 16.83 19.88
N LYS A 16 -3.14 16.18 20.56
CA LYS A 16 -1.87 16.80 21.00
C LYS A 16 -1.00 17.27 19.87
N VAL A 17 -0.23 18.28 20.18
CA VAL A 17 0.72 18.91 19.28
C VAL A 17 2.13 18.41 19.59
N ASP A 18 2.87 17.99 18.57
CA ASP A 18 4.30 17.68 18.65
C ASP A 18 5.11 18.87 18.13
N LEU A 19 5.97 19.44 18.97
CA LEU A 19 6.86 20.51 18.61
C LEU A 19 8.13 19.92 17.98
N MET A 20 8.32 20.15 16.70
CA MET A 20 9.45 19.61 15.94
C MET A 20 10.64 20.56 15.88
N GLU A 21 10.39 21.87 15.79
CA GLU A 21 11.43 22.90 15.73
C GLU A 21 10.94 24.21 16.36
N GLY A 22 11.82 24.95 17.02
CA GLY A 22 11.51 26.24 17.63
C GLY A 22 10.79 26.14 18.98
N SER A 23 9.78 26.96 19.19
CA SER A 23 8.96 27.03 20.40
C SER A 23 7.48 27.18 20.10
N LEU A 24 6.63 26.78 21.04
CA LEU A 24 5.20 27.10 20.97
C LEU A 24 4.96 28.60 21.17
N PRO A 25 3.91 29.17 20.58
CA PRO A 25 3.61 30.59 20.66
C PRO A 25 3.11 30.97 22.06
N GLU A 26 3.63 32.08 22.60
CA GLU A 26 3.24 32.64 23.91
C GLU A 26 2.58 34.01 23.78
N ASP A 27 2.97 34.78 22.76
CA ASP A 27 2.49 36.14 22.53
C ASP A 27 1.42 36.21 21.43
N ILE A 28 0.78 37.40 21.32
CA ILE A 28 -0.36 37.64 20.42
C ILE A 28 -0.02 37.60 18.93
N ASP A 29 1.22 37.91 18.59
CA ASP A 29 1.75 37.98 17.25
C ASP A 29 2.58 36.73 16.84
N GLU A 30 2.45 35.64 17.58
CA GLU A 30 3.19 34.41 17.37
C GLU A 30 2.30 33.26 16.89
N ILE A 31 2.89 32.43 16.02
CA ILE A 31 2.25 31.21 15.51
C ILE A 31 3.28 30.09 15.35
N ALA A 32 2.89 28.87 15.70
CA ALA A 32 3.57 27.65 15.27
C ALA A 32 2.74 26.97 14.19
N ILE A 33 3.36 26.71 13.04
CA ILE A 33 2.68 26.16 11.86
C ILE A 33 3.07 24.72 11.57
N ASP A 34 2.20 24.01 10.89
CA ASP A 34 2.47 22.65 10.45
C ASP A 34 3.75 22.60 9.59
N ARG A 35 4.61 21.61 9.90
CA ARG A 35 5.91 21.44 9.23
C ARG A 35 5.77 21.21 7.74
N MET A 36 4.80 20.40 7.30
CA MET A 36 4.64 20.08 5.88
C MET A 36 4.15 21.29 5.09
N TYR A 37 3.19 22.02 5.64
CA TYR A 37 2.74 23.28 5.07
C TYR A 37 3.90 24.30 4.98
N ALA A 38 4.71 24.40 6.04
CA ALA A 38 5.88 25.28 6.07
C ALA A 38 6.90 24.93 4.98
N VAL A 39 7.28 23.67 4.88
CA VAL A 39 8.24 23.18 3.86
C VAL A 39 7.71 23.43 2.45
N ASN A 40 6.45 23.15 2.19
CA ASN A 40 5.85 23.32 0.85
C ASN A 40 5.68 24.79 0.42
N ASN A 41 5.65 25.73 1.37
CA ASN A 41 5.55 27.16 1.12
C ASN A 41 6.86 27.92 1.40
N ASP A 42 7.99 27.22 1.60
CA ASP A 42 9.31 27.79 1.91
C ASP A 42 9.32 28.70 3.14
N ILE A 43 8.52 28.39 4.16
CA ILE A 43 8.43 29.15 5.41
C ILE A 43 9.36 28.54 6.45
N LYS A 44 10.08 29.37 7.17
CA LYS A 44 11.04 28.99 8.21
C LYS A 44 10.67 29.61 9.56
N VAL A 45 11.19 29.00 10.63
CA VAL A 45 11.12 29.61 11.96
C VAL A 45 11.78 31.01 11.93
N GLN A 46 11.14 31.97 12.54
CA GLN A 46 11.41 33.42 12.54
C GLN A 46 10.89 34.23 11.33
N ASP A 47 10.32 33.58 10.32
CA ASP A 47 9.64 34.27 9.23
C ASP A 47 8.32 34.91 9.73
N THR A 48 7.79 35.81 8.96
CA THR A 48 6.51 36.47 9.25
C THR A 48 5.47 36.07 8.20
N LEU A 49 4.28 35.72 8.67
CA LEU A 49 3.12 35.39 7.84
C LEU A 49 2.04 36.47 7.96
N THR A 50 1.47 36.81 6.83
CA THR A 50 0.27 37.69 6.82
C THR A 50 -0.95 36.77 6.73
N VAL A 51 -1.77 36.72 7.77
CA VAL A 51 -3.00 35.94 7.85
C VAL A 51 -4.18 36.91 8.03
N GLY A 52 -4.95 37.12 6.97
CA GLY A 52 -6.00 38.13 6.96
C GLY A 52 -5.41 39.52 7.14
N SER A 53 -5.77 40.22 8.22
CA SER A 53 -5.25 41.53 8.60
C SER A 53 -4.08 41.51 9.59
N CYS A 54 -3.74 40.32 10.10
CA CYS A 54 -2.74 40.10 11.13
C CYS A 54 -1.39 39.67 10.52
N ILE A 55 -0.29 40.19 11.11
CA ILE A 55 1.07 39.74 10.82
C ILE A 55 1.52 38.91 12.00
N LEU A 56 1.79 37.62 11.76
CA LEU A 56 2.20 36.66 12.76
C LEU A 56 3.63 36.20 12.50
N LYS A 57 4.42 36.09 13.56
CA LYS A 57 5.79 35.57 13.53
C LYS A 57 5.76 34.07 13.75
N VAL A 58 6.41 33.31 12.90
CA VAL A 58 6.54 31.87 13.04
C VAL A 58 7.57 31.55 14.10
N THR A 59 7.14 31.04 15.26
CA THR A 59 8.01 30.67 16.38
C THR A 59 8.42 29.22 16.37
N GLY A 60 7.63 28.34 15.75
CA GLY A 60 7.92 26.92 15.68
C GLY A 60 7.25 26.18 14.52
N LEU A 61 7.78 25.00 14.26
CA LEU A 61 7.18 24.01 13.36
C LEU A 61 6.61 22.85 14.19
N VAL A 62 5.37 22.49 13.91
CA VAL A 62 4.62 21.50 14.67
C VAL A 62 4.05 20.43 13.74
N ALA A 63 3.67 19.30 14.34
CA ALA A 63 2.77 18.31 13.75
C ALA A 63 1.60 18.08 14.71
N LEU A 64 0.38 18.05 14.17
CA LEU A 64 -0.83 17.82 14.95
C LEU A 64 -1.27 16.37 14.79
N SER A 65 -1.65 15.72 15.90
CA SER A 65 -2.01 14.29 15.87
C SER A 65 -3.29 13.98 15.09
N ASP A 66 -4.15 14.97 14.90
CA ASP A 66 -5.40 14.91 14.14
C ASP A 66 -5.25 15.34 12.67
N TYR A 67 -4.02 15.71 12.22
CA TYR A 67 -3.71 16.18 10.87
C TYR A 67 -2.44 15.52 10.30
N SER A 68 -2.36 14.20 10.35
CA SER A 68 -1.25 13.49 9.67
C SER A 68 -1.29 13.69 8.14
N SER A 69 -2.47 13.96 7.61
CA SER A 69 -2.71 14.42 6.23
C SER A 69 -3.52 15.71 6.27
N LEU A 70 -3.09 16.74 5.54
CA LEU A 70 -3.67 18.07 5.61
C LEU A 70 -4.97 18.20 4.78
N PHE A 71 -6.00 17.44 5.15
CA PHE A 71 -7.34 17.59 4.60
C PHE A 71 -8.02 18.85 5.12
N SER A 72 -8.55 19.67 4.23
CA SER A 72 -9.32 20.86 4.63
C SER A 72 -10.73 20.50 5.08
N ASP A 73 -11.33 19.47 4.47
CA ASP A 73 -12.62 18.91 4.84
C ASP A 73 -12.57 17.38 4.72
N ASN A 74 -13.32 16.68 5.55
CA ASN A 74 -13.36 15.23 5.52
C ASN A 74 -14.04 14.64 4.27
N SER A 75 -14.73 15.47 3.49
CA SER A 75 -15.32 15.11 2.19
C SER A 75 -14.37 15.31 1.00
N ASP A 76 -13.21 15.91 1.21
CA ASP A 76 -12.23 16.10 0.15
C ASP A 76 -11.70 14.75 -0.34
N THR A 77 -11.53 14.60 -1.64
CA THR A 77 -10.98 13.38 -2.24
C THR A 77 -9.47 13.27 -2.10
N MET A 78 -8.79 14.40 -1.90
CA MET A 78 -7.34 14.50 -1.72
C MET A 78 -7.01 15.76 -0.93
N PHE A 79 -5.97 15.72 -0.13
CA PHE A 79 -5.45 16.90 0.58
C PHE A 79 -4.53 17.75 -0.30
N ASP A 80 -4.48 19.05 -0.03
CA ASP A 80 -3.60 20.00 -0.71
C ASP A 80 -2.79 20.78 0.32
N SER A 81 -1.61 20.28 0.64
CA SER A 81 -0.70 20.86 1.63
C SER A 81 0.01 22.14 1.18
N LEU A 82 -0.21 22.59 -0.06
CA LEU A 82 0.21 23.91 -0.54
C LEU A 82 -0.82 24.99 -0.19
N LYS A 83 -2.11 24.63 -0.30
CA LYS A 83 -3.23 25.57 -0.14
C LYS A 83 -3.89 25.49 1.22
N PHE A 84 -3.72 24.40 1.95
CA PHE A 84 -4.27 24.24 3.27
C PHE A 84 -3.18 23.86 4.26
N GLY A 85 -3.16 24.56 5.39
CA GLY A 85 -2.28 24.27 6.51
C GLY A 85 -2.99 24.42 7.85
N VAL A 86 -2.37 23.87 8.86
CA VAL A 86 -2.82 23.99 10.25
C VAL A 86 -1.72 24.57 11.11
N GLY A 87 -2.09 25.12 12.26
CA GLY A 87 -1.12 25.71 13.17
C GLY A 87 -1.70 25.90 14.57
N VAL A 88 -0.86 26.37 15.46
CA VAL A 88 -1.19 26.67 16.84
C VAL A 88 -0.86 28.11 17.14
N VAL A 89 -1.73 28.78 17.86
CA VAL A 89 -1.56 30.17 18.34
C VAL A 89 -1.72 30.23 19.86
N SER A 90 -1.26 31.32 20.45
CA SER A 90 -1.50 31.57 21.88
C SER A 90 -2.98 31.84 22.14
N GLN A 91 -3.46 31.60 23.37
CA GLN A 91 -4.81 31.97 23.77
C GLN A 91 -5.09 33.47 23.56
N LYS A 92 -4.10 34.32 23.84
CA LYS A 92 -4.20 35.78 23.63
C LYS A 92 -4.45 36.15 22.14
N CYS A 93 -3.76 35.44 21.24
CA CYS A 93 -3.94 35.63 19.79
C CYS A 93 -5.34 35.16 19.36
N PHE A 94 -5.78 34.02 19.85
CA PHE A 94 -7.10 33.47 19.54
C PHE A 94 -8.24 34.37 20.00
N ASP A 95 -8.16 34.89 21.22
CA ASP A 95 -9.18 35.78 21.81
C ASP A 95 -9.25 37.17 21.12
N ALA A 96 -8.25 37.51 20.31
CA ALA A 96 -8.24 38.75 19.53
C ALA A 96 -9.00 38.64 18.20
N TYR A 97 -9.40 37.43 17.79
CA TYR A 97 -10.19 37.28 16.57
C TYR A 97 -11.67 37.49 16.81
N ASP A 98 -12.35 38.00 15.80
CA ASP A 98 -13.80 38.24 15.83
C ASP A 98 -14.57 36.91 15.74
N ASP A 99 -15.66 36.78 16.50
CA ASP A 99 -16.54 35.59 16.57
C ASP A 99 -17.03 35.08 15.19
N THR A 100 -17.07 35.93 14.19
CA THR A 100 -17.46 35.57 12.82
C THR A 100 -16.51 34.58 12.14
N HIS A 101 -15.27 34.48 12.60
CA HIS A 101 -14.22 33.64 12.03
C HIS A 101 -13.88 32.43 12.93
N ILE A 102 -14.54 32.33 14.09
CA ILE A 102 -14.30 31.25 15.05
C ILE A 102 -15.27 30.10 14.81
N HIS A 103 -14.73 28.90 14.70
CA HIS A 103 -15.48 27.65 14.72
C HIS A 103 -15.15 26.88 16.00
N TYR A 104 -16.16 26.63 16.82
CA TYR A 104 -15.98 25.84 18.04
C TYR A 104 -15.96 24.37 17.69
N VAL A 105 -14.83 23.71 17.97
CA VAL A 105 -14.61 22.27 17.78
C VAL A 105 -14.35 21.64 19.13
N TYR A 106 -15.05 20.57 19.42
CA TYR A 106 -14.91 19.80 20.67
C TYR A 106 -14.40 18.40 20.32
N SER A 107 -13.28 18.02 20.90
CA SER A 107 -12.72 16.67 20.79
C SER A 107 -12.85 15.95 22.13
N TRP A 108 -13.15 14.67 22.11
CA TRP A 108 -13.23 13.87 23.32
C TRP A 108 -12.70 12.46 23.11
N LEU A 109 -12.39 11.80 24.20
CA LEU A 109 -12.04 10.38 24.25
C LEU A 109 -13.11 9.65 25.06
N TYR A 110 -13.44 8.43 24.63
CA TYR A 110 -14.29 7.56 25.41
C TYR A 110 -13.50 6.93 26.57
N ASP A 111 -14.12 6.76 27.72
CA ASP A 111 -13.52 6.06 28.88
C ASP A 111 -13.16 4.62 28.52
N ASN A 112 -14.03 3.94 27.76
CA ASN A 112 -13.78 2.64 27.20
C ASN A 112 -13.51 2.79 25.70
N LYS A 113 -12.30 2.42 25.28
CA LYS A 113 -11.97 2.45 23.85
C LYS A 113 -12.78 1.36 23.13
N PRO A 114 -13.48 1.67 22.01
CA PRO A 114 -14.19 0.68 21.22
C PRO A 114 -13.23 -0.40 20.68
N GLU A 115 -13.69 -1.64 20.65
CA GLU A 115 -12.89 -2.79 20.18
C GLU A 115 -12.73 -2.80 18.65
N ASP A 116 -13.75 -2.34 17.94
CA ASP A 116 -13.75 -2.24 16.48
C ASP A 116 -14.54 -1.01 15.98
N ASP A 117 -14.51 -0.79 14.66
CA ASP A 117 -15.17 0.34 14.01
C ASP A 117 -16.70 0.26 14.09
N LYS A 118 -17.29 -0.94 14.23
CA LYS A 118 -18.76 -1.09 14.40
C LYS A 118 -19.20 -0.62 15.77
N GLU A 119 -18.47 -1.02 16.80
CA GLU A 119 -18.72 -0.54 18.16
C GLU A 119 -18.49 0.97 18.25
N ALA A 120 -17.41 1.47 17.63
CA ALA A 120 -17.13 2.90 17.54
C ALA A 120 -18.29 3.67 16.89
N LYS A 121 -18.91 3.13 15.83
CA LYS A 121 -20.10 3.73 15.21
C LYS A 121 -21.30 3.75 16.14
N LEU A 122 -21.60 2.63 16.81
CA LEU A 122 -22.73 2.57 17.73
C LEU A 122 -22.60 3.58 18.88
N MET A 123 -21.40 3.68 19.46
CA MET A 123 -21.09 4.69 20.49
C MET A 123 -21.23 6.11 19.95
N ALA A 124 -20.75 6.35 18.73
CA ALA A 124 -20.84 7.61 18.03
C ALA A 124 -22.31 8.03 17.77
N ASP A 125 -23.12 7.12 17.25
CA ASP A 125 -24.53 7.37 16.94
C ASP A 125 -25.35 7.69 18.19
N ASP A 126 -25.06 7.02 19.30
CA ASP A 126 -25.73 7.27 20.58
C ASP A 126 -25.32 8.63 21.17
N PHE A 127 -24.05 8.96 21.06
CA PHE A 127 -23.52 10.25 21.48
C PHE A 127 -24.12 11.42 20.65
N VAL A 128 -24.17 11.27 19.33
CA VAL A 128 -24.80 12.26 18.43
C VAL A 128 -26.26 12.49 18.78
N LYS A 129 -27.04 11.43 19.07
CA LYS A 129 -28.44 11.56 19.52
C LYS A 129 -28.54 12.37 20.79
N THR A 130 -27.66 12.14 21.74
CA THR A 130 -27.62 12.86 23.03
C THR A 130 -27.29 14.34 22.84
N ILE A 131 -26.29 14.67 22.02
CA ILE A 131 -25.93 16.06 21.76
C ILE A 131 -27.02 16.77 20.97
N SER A 132 -27.52 16.15 19.90
CA SER A 132 -28.52 16.76 19.01
C SER A 132 -29.86 17.06 19.72
N ALA A 133 -30.13 16.38 20.84
CA ALA A 133 -31.28 16.68 21.70
C ALA A 133 -31.09 18.00 22.49
N ASN A 134 -29.87 18.47 22.68
CA ASN A 134 -29.51 19.60 23.56
C ASN A 134 -28.83 20.75 22.85
N ALA A 135 -28.21 20.52 21.67
CA ALA A 135 -27.44 21.51 20.92
C ALA A 135 -27.58 21.32 19.41
N ILE A 136 -27.32 22.39 18.67
CA ILE A 136 -27.25 22.32 17.20
C ILE A 136 -25.86 21.81 16.82
N LEU A 137 -25.81 20.61 16.26
CA LEU A 137 -24.60 19.99 15.75
C LEU A 137 -24.44 20.35 14.27
N VAL A 138 -23.35 21.06 13.94
CA VAL A 138 -23.04 21.48 12.55
C VAL A 138 -22.35 20.36 11.79
N ASN A 139 -21.38 19.71 12.44
CA ASN A 139 -20.64 18.61 11.85
C ASN A 139 -20.16 17.64 12.95
N TYR A 140 -20.00 16.37 12.61
CA TYR A 140 -19.50 15.35 13.49
C TYR A 140 -18.62 14.38 12.71
N ILE A 141 -17.37 14.21 13.13
CA ILE A 141 -16.39 13.37 12.46
C ILE A 141 -15.80 12.40 13.49
N PRO A 142 -16.34 11.18 13.59
CA PRO A 142 -15.72 10.15 14.42
C PRO A 142 -14.34 9.76 13.91
N GLN A 143 -13.47 9.31 14.80
CA GLN A 143 -12.10 8.97 14.48
C GLN A 143 -12.01 7.95 13.33
N TYR A 144 -12.87 6.92 13.32
CA TYR A 144 -12.83 5.83 12.33
C TYR A 144 -13.11 6.26 10.88
N ILE A 145 -13.68 7.45 10.64
CA ILE A 145 -13.88 8.01 9.30
C ILE A 145 -13.07 9.29 9.04
N ASN A 146 -12.27 9.74 9.99
CA ASN A 146 -11.48 10.96 9.84
C ASN A 146 -10.29 10.73 8.90
N GLN A 147 -10.41 11.21 7.66
CA GLN A 147 -9.37 11.07 6.65
C GLN A 147 -8.04 11.71 7.06
N ALA A 148 -8.08 12.85 7.74
CA ALA A 148 -6.86 13.53 8.18
C ALA A 148 -6.01 12.68 9.14
N ILE A 149 -6.63 11.73 9.86
CA ILE A 149 -5.97 10.78 10.74
C ILE A 149 -5.59 9.48 9.99
N HIS A 150 -6.53 8.87 9.25
CA HIS A 150 -6.39 7.51 8.73
C HIS A 150 -5.65 7.41 7.40
N PHE A 151 -5.77 8.41 6.53
CA PHE A 151 -5.23 8.36 5.17
C PHE A 151 -3.74 7.98 5.12
N THR A 152 -2.93 8.60 5.97
CA THR A 152 -1.49 8.29 6.07
C THR A 152 -1.23 6.85 6.50
N GLY A 153 -1.98 6.37 7.49
CA GLY A 153 -1.85 5.00 8.01
C GLY A 153 -2.23 3.95 6.97
N ASP A 154 -3.28 4.19 6.22
CA ASP A 154 -3.78 3.29 5.17
C ASP A 154 -2.79 3.24 3.99
N ASP A 155 -2.23 4.37 3.58
CA ASP A 155 -1.24 4.44 2.50
C ASP A 155 0.06 3.73 2.89
N ILE A 156 0.61 4.01 4.07
CA ILE A 156 1.79 3.30 4.61
C ILE A 156 1.52 1.79 4.74
N GLY A 157 0.32 1.40 5.17
CA GLY A 157 -0.10 0.00 5.28
C GLY A 157 -0.17 -0.70 3.92
N SER A 158 -0.65 -0.02 2.90
CA SER A 158 -0.69 -0.48 1.52
C SER A 158 0.72 -0.68 0.94
N ASP A 159 1.59 0.31 1.11
CA ASP A 159 3.00 0.24 0.70
C ASP A 159 3.74 -0.90 1.38
N ARG A 160 3.55 -1.07 2.70
CA ARG A 160 4.10 -2.20 3.45
C ARG A 160 3.67 -3.53 2.87
N SER A 161 2.41 -3.69 2.53
CA SER A 161 1.86 -4.92 1.97
C SER A 161 2.47 -5.24 0.60
N MET A 162 2.58 -4.23 -0.26
CA MET A 162 3.21 -4.35 -1.58
C MET A 162 4.69 -4.74 -1.46
N MET A 163 5.45 -4.11 -0.55
CA MET A 163 6.87 -4.41 -0.32
C MET A 163 7.09 -5.83 0.21
N ILE A 164 6.21 -6.35 1.07
CA ILE A 164 6.26 -7.72 1.56
C ILE A 164 6.04 -8.72 0.42
N VAL A 165 5.07 -8.49 -0.44
CA VAL A 165 4.84 -9.35 -1.62
C VAL A 165 6.07 -9.36 -2.53
N LEU A 166 6.62 -8.18 -2.84
CA LEU A 166 7.84 -8.05 -3.66
C LEU A 166 9.02 -8.79 -3.02
N LEU A 167 9.21 -8.66 -1.71
CA LEU A 167 10.25 -9.37 -0.96
C LEU A 167 10.13 -10.89 -1.17
N TYR A 168 8.95 -11.47 -1.01
CA TYR A 168 8.76 -12.91 -1.15
C TYR A 168 8.94 -13.40 -2.57
N VAL A 169 8.51 -12.64 -3.56
CA VAL A 169 8.78 -12.94 -4.98
C VAL A 169 10.29 -12.99 -5.23
N LEU A 170 11.05 -12.01 -4.74
CA LEU A 170 12.53 -12.00 -4.85
C LEU A 170 13.16 -13.21 -4.17
N ILE A 171 12.72 -13.57 -2.98
CA ILE A 171 13.24 -14.72 -2.22
C ILE A 171 13.01 -16.03 -2.98
N VAL A 172 11.81 -16.23 -3.54
CA VAL A 172 11.50 -17.43 -4.34
C VAL A 172 12.41 -17.50 -5.57
N ILE A 173 12.65 -16.38 -6.25
CA ILE A 173 13.55 -16.31 -7.40
C ILE A 173 14.99 -16.68 -6.97
N MET A 174 15.48 -16.10 -5.88
CA MET A 174 16.81 -16.37 -5.36
C MET A 174 16.96 -17.83 -4.93
N ALA A 175 15.95 -18.39 -4.26
CA ALA A 175 15.91 -19.79 -3.87
C ALA A 175 16.01 -20.72 -5.09
N PHE A 176 15.32 -20.40 -6.16
CA PHE A 176 15.41 -21.13 -7.44
C PHE A 176 16.82 -21.04 -8.05
N VAL A 177 17.41 -19.83 -8.08
CA VAL A 177 18.79 -19.63 -8.61
C VAL A 177 19.80 -20.44 -7.79
N PHE A 178 19.72 -20.42 -6.47
CA PHE A 178 20.59 -21.24 -5.61
C PHE A 178 20.37 -22.73 -5.85
N ALA A 179 19.14 -23.20 -5.96
CA ALA A 179 18.82 -24.58 -6.21
C ALA A 179 19.39 -25.08 -7.55
N VAL A 180 19.32 -24.25 -8.59
CA VAL A 180 19.91 -24.57 -9.91
C VAL A 180 21.44 -24.58 -9.83
N THR A 181 22.05 -23.61 -9.18
CA THR A 181 23.51 -23.54 -8.98
C THR A 181 24.01 -24.76 -8.22
N THR A 182 23.36 -25.11 -7.12
CA THR A 182 23.71 -26.30 -6.32
C THR A 182 23.51 -27.59 -7.13
N ASN A 183 22.42 -27.68 -7.91
CA ASN A 183 22.22 -28.81 -8.81
C ASN A 183 23.35 -28.94 -9.84
N ASN A 184 23.83 -27.85 -10.41
CA ASN A 184 24.97 -27.87 -11.34
C ASN A 184 26.28 -28.30 -10.65
N THR A 185 26.50 -27.89 -9.40
CA THR A 185 27.61 -28.34 -8.57
C THR A 185 27.55 -29.85 -8.33
N ILE A 186 26.35 -30.38 -7.93
CA ILE A 186 26.13 -31.80 -7.76
C ILE A 186 26.44 -32.60 -9.06
N VAL A 187 26.08 -32.06 -10.21
CA VAL A 187 26.39 -32.70 -11.51
C VAL A 187 27.89 -32.71 -11.80
N LYS A 188 28.59 -31.63 -11.52
CA LYS A 188 30.07 -31.53 -11.68
C LYS A 188 30.77 -32.49 -10.74
N GLU A 189 30.32 -32.58 -9.50
CA GLU A 189 30.91 -33.41 -8.44
C GLU A 189 30.37 -34.84 -8.39
N ALA A 190 29.62 -35.28 -9.40
CA ALA A 190 28.94 -36.55 -9.42
C ALA A 190 29.84 -37.76 -9.04
N ASN A 191 31.09 -37.81 -9.55
CA ASN A 191 32.01 -38.89 -9.24
C ASN A 191 32.36 -38.90 -7.74
N VAL A 192 32.66 -37.74 -7.16
CA VAL A 192 32.98 -37.57 -5.74
C VAL A 192 31.77 -38.00 -4.89
N ILE A 193 30.59 -37.55 -5.22
CA ILE A 193 29.33 -37.95 -4.53
C ILE A 193 29.14 -39.47 -4.63
N GLY A 194 29.37 -40.06 -5.81
CA GLY A 194 29.24 -41.47 -6.06
C GLY A 194 30.20 -42.26 -5.18
N THR A 195 31.46 -41.87 -5.09
CA THR A 195 32.51 -42.48 -4.26
C THR A 195 32.16 -42.35 -2.77
N LEU A 196 31.85 -41.17 -2.30
CA LEU A 196 31.45 -40.96 -0.89
C LEU A 196 30.27 -41.82 -0.51
N ARG A 197 29.25 -41.92 -1.37
CA ARG A 197 28.09 -42.78 -1.11
C ARG A 197 28.42 -44.26 -1.16
N ALA A 198 29.36 -44.68 -2.00
CA ALA A 198 29.84 -46.06 -2.03
C ALA A 198 30.69 -46.39 -0.78
N SER A 199 31.34 -45.38 -0.19
CA SER A 199 32.11 -45.48 1.06
C SER A 199 31.22 -45.41 2.33
N GLY A 200 29.88 -45.32 2.17
CA GLY A 200 28.95 -45.39 3.30
C GLY A 200 28.31 -44.07 3.73
N TYR A 201 28.68 -42.93 3.12
CA TYR A 201 28.01 -41.66 3.43
C TYR A 201 26.51 -41.71 3.10
N THR A 202 25.73 -41.20 4.02
CA THR A 202 24.26 -41.15 3.89
C THR A 202 23.80 -39.99 2.98
N ARG A 203 22.56 -40.12 2.47
CA ARG A 203 21.95 -39.01 1.71
C ARG A 203 21.76 -37.74 2.55
N GLY A 204 21.48 -37.92 3.84
CA GLY A 204 21.25 -36.83 4.78
C GLY A 204 22.52 -35.99 5.02
N GLU A 205 23.69 -36.65 5.14
CA GLU A 205 24.97 -35.97 5.32
C GLU A 205 25.32 -35.12 4.10
N LEU A 206 25.17 -35.67 2.90
CA LEU A 206 25.38 -34.93 1.65
C LEU A 206 24.38 -33.80 1.48
N LEU A 207 23.10 -34.04 1.80
CA LEU A 207 22.06 -33.01 1.75
C LEU A 207 22.42 -31.83 2.67
N ARG A 208 22.82 -32.13 3.92
CA ARG A 208 23.24 -31.11 4.89
C ARG A 208 24.44 -30.30 4.37
N HIS A 209 25.40 -30.97 3.75
CA HIS A 209 26.57 -30.29 3.17
C HIS A 209 26.18 -29.30 2.07
N TYR A 210 25.36 -29.72 1.10
CA TYR A 210 24.96 -28.86 -0.03
C TYR A 210 23.97 -27.77 0.33
N ILE A 211 23.18 -27.94 1.39
CA ILE A 211 22.22 -26.91 1.87
C ILE A 211 22.92 -25.83 2.70
N LEU A 212 24.05 -26.17 3.33
CA LEU A 212 24.73 -25.27 4.26
C LEU A 212 25.07 -23.92 3.62
N LEU A 213 25.62 -23.94 2.40
CA LEU A 213 26.04 -22.71 1.70
C LEU A 213 24.85 -21.76 1.39
N PRO A 214 23.74 -22.22 0.75
CA PRO A 214 22.55 -21.39 0.56
C PRO A 214 22.01 -20.78 1.86
N ILE A 215 21.97 -21.57 2.94
CA ILE A 215 21.47 -21.09 4.23
C ILE A 215 22.39 -20.02 4.83
N ILE A 216 23.70 -20.26 4.86
CA ILE A 216 24.66 -19.28 5.40
C ILE A 216 24.57 -17.97 4.64
N VAL A 217 24.54 -18.03 3.30
CA VAL A 217 24.43 -16.83 2.46
C VAL A 217 23.10 -16.10 2.74
N THR A 218 22.00 -16.82 2.90
CA THR A 218 20.70 -16.21 3.20
C THR A 218 20.67 -15.56 4.58
N ILE A 219 21.20 -16.22 5.61
CA ILE A 219 21.26 -15.66 6.96
C ILE A 219 22.14 -14.41 6.97
N PHE A 220 23.35 -14.51 6.37
CA PHE A 220 24.28 -13.38 6.30
C PHE A 220 23.66 -12.22 5.51
N GLY A 221 23.07 -12.50 4.36
CA GLY A 221 22.36 -11.50 3.56
C GLY A 221 21.19 -10.83 4.30
N ALA A 222 20.40 -11.63 5.03
CA ALA A 222 19.31 -11.10 5.85
C ALA A 222 19.82 -10.23 7.00
N LEU A 223 20.89 -10.62 7.68
CA LEU A 223 21.49 -9.80 8.75
C LEU A 223 22.05 -8.48 8.21
N VAL A 224 22.81 -8.53 7.13
CA VAL A 224 23.34 -7.33 6.46
C VAL A 224 22.21 -6.46 5.96
N GLY A 225 21.18 -7.05 5.34
CA GLY A 225 20.00 -6.33 4.86
C GLY A 225 19.24 -5.63 5.99
N ASN A 226 19.05 -6.29 7.13
CA ASN A 226 18.41 -5.66 8.30
C ASN A 226 19.25 -4.52 8.87
N ILE A 227 20.58 -4.69 8.97
CA ILE A 227 21.48 -3.62 9.44
C ILE A 227 21.39 -2.41 8.51
N LEU A 228 21.51 -2.61 7.20
CA LEU A 228 21.42 -1.54 6.20
C LEU A 228 20.03 -0.90 6.18
N GLY A 229 18.96 -1.71 6.31
CA GLY A 229 17.59 -1.23 6.40
C GLY A 229 17.36 -0.32 7.60
N CYS A 230 17.84 -0.74 8.77
CA CYS A 230 17.67 0.02 10.01
C CYS A 230 18.63 1.22 10.14
N THR A 231 19.67 1.32 9.34
CA THR A 231 20.65 2.43 9.38
C THR A 231 20.54 3.35 8.19
N LEU A 232 20.94 2.87 7.01
CA LEU A 232 21.06 3.68 5.79
C LEU A 232 19.71 3.93 5.13
N PHE A 233 18.97 2.85 4.82
CA PHE A 233 17.74 2.96 4.04
C PHE A 233 16.58 3.55 4.85
N LYS A 234 16.60 3.41 6.16
CA LYS A 234 15.64 4.05 7.05
C LYS A 234 15.49 5.55 6.77
N GLY A 235 16.62 6.28 6.65
CA GLY A 235 16.60 7.71 6.38
C GLY A 235 15.92 8.07 5.06
N ILE A 236 16.10 7.27 4.02
CA ILE A 236 15.48 7.48 2.71
C ILE A 236 13.95 7.32 2.82
N PHE A 237 13.47 6.24 3.45
CA PHE A 237 12.04 6.00 3.62
C PHE A 237 11.39 7.07 4.51
N VAL A 238 12.02 7.42 5.62
CA VAL A 238 11.55 8.51 6.49
C VAL A 238 11.42 9.81 5.70
N ALA A 239 12.45 10.21 4.93
CA ALA A 239 12.40 11.42 4.13
C ALA A 239 11.27 11.40 3.09
N THR A 240 10.97 10.25 2.48
CA THR A 240 9.88 10.09 1.52
C THR A 240 8.53 10.37 2.18
N TYR A 241 8.23 9.73 3.32
CA TYR A 241 6.96 9.96 4.03
C TYR A 241 6.85 11.35 4.65
N TYR A 242 7.96 11.90 5.16
CA TYR A 242 7.99 13.28 5.65
C TYR A 242 7.84 14.32 4.53
N GLY A 243 8.18 13.97 3.29
CA GLY A 243 7.89 14.79 2.11
C GLY A 243 6.43 14.74 1.65
N SER A 244 5.67 13.75 2.11
CA SER A 244 4.28 13.53 1.67
C SER A 244 3.25 13.83 2.76
N TYR A 245 3.62 13.69 4.05
CA TYR A 245 2.71 13.74 5.19
C TYR A 245 3.23 14.62 6.33
N SER A 246 2.30 15.16 7.13
CA SER A 246 2.60 15.86 8.37
C SER A 246 2.74 14.86 9.51
N LEU A 247 3.94 14.32 9.65
CA LEU A 247 4.25 13.31 10.67
C LEU A 247 4.96 13.94 11.87
N PRO A 248 4.71 13.44 13.10
CA PRO A 248 5.41 13.88 14.30
C PRO A 248 6.88 13.44 14.27
N THR A 249 7.66 13.87 15.27
CA THR A 249 9.08 13.54 15.38
C THR A 249 9.31 12.03 15.33
N TYR A 250 10.23 11.63 14.43
CA TYR A 250 10.51 10.22 14.19
C TYR A 250 11.25 9.55 15.33
N HIS A 251 10.68 8.48 15.85
CA HIS A 251 11.32 7.60 16.81
C HIS A 251 11.44 6.18 16.26
N THR A 252 12.65 5.61 16.32
CA THR A 252 12.87 4.24 15.86
C THR A 252 12.39 3.26 16.92
N LEU A 253 11.39 2.47 16.61
CA LEU A 253 10.94 1.35 17.42
C LEU A 253 11.39 0.03 16.80
N TRP A 254 11.86 -0.89 17.64
CA TRP A 254 12.17 -2.24 17.19
C TRP A 254 10.87 -3.04 17.05
N ASN A 255 10.71 -3.70 15.90
CA ASN A 255 9.53 -4.48 15.58
C ASN A 255 9.91 -5.95 15.33
N ALA A 256 9.46 -6.85 16.22
CA ALA A 256 9.73 -8.28 16.12
C ALA A 256 9.12 -8.92 14.87
N ASP A 257 7.93 -8.47 14.46
CA ASP A 257 7.23 -9.00 13.27
C ASP A 257 8.00 -8.65 11.99
N ALA A 258 8.54 -7.44 11.91
CA ALA A 258 9.39 -7.04 10.78
C ALA A 258 10.62 -7.95 10.67
N PHE A 259 11.31 -8.23 11.81
CA PHE A 259 12.45 -9.14 11.83
C PHE A 259 12.05 -10.56 11.44
N LEU A 260 10.93 -11.08 11.91
CA LEU A 260 10.42 -12.41 11.57
C LEU A 260 10.13 -12.52 10.06
N LEU A 261 9.43 -11.52 9.49
CA LEU A 261 9.06 -11.52 8.08
C LEU A 261 10.27 -11.33 7.15
N THR A 262 11.28 -10.57 7.56
CA THR A 262 12.46 -10.27 6.71
C THR A 262 13.64 -11.22 6.92
N THR A 263 13.67 -12.00 8.00
CA THR A 263 14.77 -12.91 8.32
C THR A 263 14.32 -14.35 8.39
N VAL A 264 13.38 -14.67 9.28
CA VAL A 264 13.01 -16.06 9.57
C VAL A 264 12.26 -16.69 8.40
N VAL A 265 11.27 -16.00 7.86
CA VAL A 265 10.47 -16.52 6.73
C VAL A 265 11.32 -16.72 5.47
N PRO A 266 12.20 -15.79 5.05
CA PRO A 266 13.15 -16.01 3.96
C PRO A 266 14.02 -17.25 4.13
N VAL A 267 14.60 -17.44 5.32
CA VAL A 267 15.43 -18.61 5.62
C VAL A 267 14.63 -19.91 5.50
N ILE A 268 13.39 -19.94 6.01
CA ILE A 268 12.51 -21.11 5.90
C ILE A 268 12.19 -21.40 4.42
N ILE A 269 11.81 -20.40 3.63
CA ILE A 269 11.50 -20.57 2.20
C ILE A 269 12.73 -21.12 1.46
N MET A 270 13.90 -20.52 1.68
CA MET A 270 15.15 -20.96 1.07
C MET A 270 15.49 -22.41 1.45
N LEU A 271 15.32 -22.77 2.73
CA LEU A 271 15.58 -24.10 3.24
C LEU A 271 14.63 -25.12 2.59
N VAL A 272 13.33 -24.87 2.58
CA VAL A 272 12.32 -25.77 2.02
C VAL A 272 12.59 -26.02 0.53
N ILE A 273 12.78 -24.97 -0.26
CA ILE A 273 13.01 -25.10 -1.71
C ILE A 273 14.28 -25.89 -1.99
N ASN A 274 15.38 -25.58 -1.29
CA ASN A 274 16.65 -26.30 -1.49
C ASN A 274 16.59 -27.74 -1.00
N ILE A 275 15.96 -28.04 0.12
CA ILE A 275 15.72 -29.43 0.59
C ILE A 275 15.02 -30.26 -0.48
N VAL A 276 13.93 -29.72 -1.03
CA VAL A 276 13.13 -30.44 -2.04
C VAL A 276 13.97 -30.69 -3.29
N ILE A 277 14.61 -29.67 -3.85
CA ILE A 277 15.32 -29.79 -5.13
C ILE A 277 16.59 -30.65 -5.01
N ILE A 278 17.43 -30.37 -3.99
CA ILE A 278 18.67 -31.12 -3.76
C ILE A 278 18.36 -32.55 -3.30
N GLY A 279 17.39 -32.70 -2.39
CA GLY A 279 16.97 -34.03 -1.91
C GLY A 279 16.45 -34.92 -3.02
N CYS A 280 15.67 -34.38 -3.97
CA CYS A 280 15.24 -35.13 -5.15
C CYS A 280 16.43 -35.59 -6.01
N ARG A 281 17.47 -34.81 -6.14
CA ARG A 281 18.69 -35.17 -6.90
C ARG A 281 19.51 -36.25 -6.19
N LEU A 282 19.69 -36.13 -4.89
CA LEU A 282 20.47 -37.08 -4.09
C LEU A 282 19.76 -38.44 -3.89
N LYS A 283 18.49 -38.61 -4.31
CA LYS A 283 17.79 -39.92 -4.33
C LYS A 283 18.37 -40.89 -5.34
N LEU A 284 19.14 -40.44 -6.32
CA LEU A 284 19.76 -41.33 -7.32
C LEU A 284 20.74 -42.32 -6.67
N SER A 285 20.92 -43.51 -7.29
CA SER A 285 21.83 -44.55 -6.76
C SER A 285 23.31 -44.13 -6.94
N PRO A 286 24.23 -44.62 -6.06
CA PRO A 286 25.68 -44.33 -6.19
C PRO A 286 26.25 -44.70 -7.57
N LEU A 287 25.77 -45.81 -8.15
CA LEU A 287 26.20 -46.24 -9.48
C LEU A 287 25.87 -45.24 -10.59
N LYS A 288 24.74 -44.51 -10.47
CA LYS A 288 24.36 -43.49 -11.44
C LYS A 288 25.23 -42.25 -11.32
N PHE A 289 25.67 -41.89 -10.11
CA PHE A 289 26.62 -40.83 -9.86
C PHE A 289 28.00 -41.17 -10.46
N LEU A 290 28.51 -42.37 -10.21
CA LEU A 290 29.77 -42.82 -10.76
C LEU A 290 29.78 -42.90 -12.30
N ARG A 291 28.66 -43.32 -12.91
CA ARG A 291 28.48 -43.36 -14.35
C ARG A 291 28.16 -42.01 -14.96
N ARG A 292 28.02 -40.93 -14.15
CA ARG A 292 27.51 -39.63 -14.56
C ARG A 292 26.17 -39.66 -15.28
N ASP A 293 25.39 -40.74 -15.07
CA ASP A 293 24.04 -40.86 -15.60
C ASP A 293 23.02 -40.27 -14.62
N LEU A 294 23.05 -38.94 -14.46
CA LEU A 294 22.20 -38.17 -13.56
C LEU A 294 20.88 -37.78 -14.26
N SER A 295 20.72 -38.08 -15.52
CA SER A 295 19.44 -37.92 -16.21
C SER A 295 18.46 -38.97 -15.63
N GLY A 296 17.31 -38.51 -15.13
CA GLY A 296 16.22 -39.40 -14.76
C GLY A 296 15.84 -40.22 -16.00
N LYS A 297 15.07 -41.32 -15.80
CA LYS A 297 14.60 -42.28 -16.83
C LYS A 297 13.90 -41.60 -18.03
N GLN A 298 14.53 -40.69 -18.72
CA GLN A 298 14.12 -40.33 -20.06
C GLN A 298 14.63 -41.45 -21.00
N LYS A 299 13.73 -42.37 -21.35
CA LYS A 299 13.91 -43.13 -22.56
C LYS A 299 14.20 -42.09 -23.65
N LYS A 300 15.46 -42.01 -24.11
CA LYS A 300 15.83 -41.17 -25.25
C LYS A 300 15.10 -41.74 -26.46
N LYS A 301 13.83 -41.38 -26.61
CA LYS A 301 13.08 -41.68 -27.82
C LYS A 301 13.77 -40.95 -28.93
N ALA A 302 14.30 -41.72 -29.91
CA ALA A 302 14.90 -41.13 -31.08
C ALA A 302 13.82 -40.29 -31.78
N MET A 303 13.94 -38.96 -31.61
CA MET A 303 12.98 -38.03 -32.20
C MET A 303 13.35 -37.90 -33.68
N ARG A 304 12.43 -38.24 -34.59
CA ARG A 304 12.56 -37.98 -36.03
C ARG A 304 12.50 -36.47 -36.20
N LEU A 305 13.61 -35.87 -36.57
CA LEU A 305 13.70 -34.45 -36.90
C LEU A 305 13.29 -34.24 -38.39
N PRO A 306 12.68 -33.09 -38.71
CA PRO A 306 12.36 -32.72 -40.09
C PRO A 306 13.59 -32.77 -41.00
N ALA A 307 13.36 -32.84 -42.30
CA ALA A 307 14.41 -32.96 -43.30
C ALA A 307 15.16 -31.62 -43.54
N PHE A 308 15.77 -31.08 -42.50
CA PHE A 308 16.67 -29.92 -42.56
C PHE A 308 18.09 -30.34 -42.95
N GLY A 309 18.90 -29.40 -43.45
CA GLY A 309 20.31 -29.62 -43.69
C GLY A 309 21.05 -30.09 -42.42
N PHE A 310 22.20 -30.77 -42.59
CA PHE A 310 22.94 -31.44 -41.54
C PHE A 310 23.21 -30.54 -40.33
N PHE A 311 23.68 -29.29 -40.52
CA PHE A 311 24.02 -28.38 -39.44
C PHE A 311 22.79 -27.96 -38.63
N ASN A 312 21.66 -27.72 -39.26
CA ASN A 312 20.41 -27.34 -38.60
C ASN A 312 19.85 -28.52 -37.81
N ARG A 313 19.91 -29.74 -38.30
CA ARG A 313 19.56 -30.94 -37.56
C ARG A 313 20.46 -31.15 -36.33
N PHE A 314 21.75 -30.92 -36.50
CA PHE A 314 22.72 -31.06 -35.41
C PHE A 314 22.44 -30.04 -34.31
N ARG A 315 22.27 -28.77 -34.65
CA ARG A 315 21.89 -27.71 -33.70
C ARG A 315 20.60 -28.04 -32.97
N LEU A 316 19.56 -28.41 -33.70
CA LEU A 316 18.25 -28.74 -33.12
C LEU A 316 18.34 -29.95 -32.18
N ARG A 317 19.15 -30.95 -32.51
CA ARG A 317 19.38 -32.11 -31.67
C ARG A 317 20.09 -31.72 -30.35
N ILE A 318 21.11 -30.86 -30.41
CA ILE A 318 21.80 -30.37 -29.22
C ILE A 318 20.83 -29.59 -28.32
N ILE A 319 20.01 -28.71 -28.89
CA ILE A 319 19.02 -27.94 -28.13
C ILE A 319 18.05 -28.88 -27.44
N ILE A 320 17.46 -29.83 -28.16
CA ILE A 320 16.48 -30.77 -27.59
C ILE A 320 17.11 -31.68 -26.54
N GLN A 321 18.36 -32.11 -26.71
CA GLN A 321 19.06 -32.93 -25.72
C GLN A 321 19.40 -32.16 -24.43
N ASN A 322 19.62 -30.85 -24.53
CA ASN A 322 19.91 -29.98 -23.42
C ASN A 322 18.70 -29.13 -22.99
N MET A 323 17.48 -29.47 -23.41
CA MET A 323 16.26 -28.72 -23.12
C MET A 323 16.10 -28.36 -21.61
N PRO A 324 16.39 -29.24 -20.63
CA PRO A 324 16.29 -28.83 -19.22
C PRO A 324 17.16 -27.66 -18.85
N ASN A 325 18.38 -27.57 -19.40
CA ASN A 325 19.29 -26.44 -19.14
C ASN A 325 18.80 -25.15 -19.79
N TYR A 326 18.25 -25.26 -21.03
CA TYR A 326 17.66 -24.11 -21.71
C TYR A 326 16.40 -23.62 -21.02
N ILE A 327 15.54 -24.54 -20.53
CA ILE A 327 14.35 -24.14 -19.73
C ILE A 327 14.77 -23.42 -18.46
N THR A 328 15.79 -23.91 -17.76
CA THR A 328 16.30 -23.25 -16.58
C THR A 328 16.84 -21.85 -16.87
N LEU A 329 17.60 -21.70 -17.96
CA LEU A 329 18.10 -20.40 -18.40
C LEU A 329 16.93 -19.47 -18.79
N PHE A 330 15.97 -19.98 -19.54
CA PHE A 330 14.77 -19.23 -19.93
C PHE A 330 13.98 -18.73 -18.70
N ILE A 331 13.75 -19.60 -17.72
CA ILE A 331 13.06 -19.22 -16.47
C ILE A 331 13.86 -18.13 -15.72
N GLY A 332 15.18 -18.25 -15.63
CA GLY A 332 16.00 -17.21 -15.00
C GLY A 332 15.92 -15.85 -15.70
N ILE A 333 16.00 -15.85 -17.05
CA ILE A 333 15.84 -14.63 -17.85
C ILE A 333 14.41 -14.09 -17.74
N LEU A 334 13.40 -14.96 -17.76
CA LEU A 334 12.01 -14.56 -17.59
C LEU A 334 11.79 -13.83 -16.26
N PHE A 335 12.28 -14.38 -15.15
CA PHE A 335 12.17 -13.73 -13.85
C PHE A 335 12.90 -12.38 -13.81
N ALA A 336 14.12 -12.32 -14.35
CA ALA A 336 14.85 -11.06 -14.42
C ALA A 336 14.08 -9.99 -15.24
N ASN A 337 13.51 -10.38 -16.37
CA ASN A 337 12.69 -9.48 -17.18
C ASN A 337 11.39 -9.06 -16.49
N VAL A 338 10.71 -9.96 -15.76
CA VAL A 338 9.51 -9.61 -15.00
C VAL A 338 9.83 -8.53 -13.95
N LEU A 339 10.92 -8.68 -13.19
CA LEU A 339 11.35 -7.69 -12.20
C LEU A 339 11.74 -6.35 -12.85
N LEU A 340 12.48 -6.41 -13.96
CA LEU A 340 12.87 -5.21 -14.69
C LEU A 340 11.63 -4.46 -15.23
N LEU A 341 10.70 -5.19 -15.85
CA LEU A 341 9.46 -4.62 -16.38
C LEU A 341 8.62 -4.01 -15.26
N PHE A 342 8.48 -4.69 -14.11
CA PHE A 342 7.75 -4.15 -12.97
C PHE A 342 8.33 -2.79 -12.53
N GLY A 343 9.66 -2.69 -12.39
CA GLY A 343 10.30 -1.44 -12.00
C GLY A 343 10.16 -0.31 -13.03
N ILE A 344 10.27 -0.63 -14.33
CA ILE A 344 10.19 0.39 -15.39
C ILE A 344 8.74 0.79 -15.70
N MET A 345 7.77 -0.12 -15.61
CA MET A 345 6.38 0.15 -15.98
C MET A 345 5.64 0.99 -14.94
N LEU A 346 6.06 0.98 -13.68
CA LEU A 346 5.30 1.61 -12.59
C LEU A 346 5.09 3.11 -12.83
N GLY A 347 6.13 3.85 -13.18
CA GLY A 347 6.03 5.29 -13.46
C GLY A 347 5.09 5.64 -14.62
N PRO A 348 5.31 5.12 -15.85
CA PRO A 348 4.41 5.34 -16.98
C PRO A 348 2.98 4.88 -16.72
N MET A 349 2.78 3.79 -16.00
CA MET A 349 1.47 3.28 -15.65
C MET A 349 0.71 4.26 -14.74
N LEU A 350 1.36 4.76 -13.70
CA LEU A 350 0.75 5.75 -12.80
C LEU A 350 0.39 7.04 -13.54
N THR A 351 1.28 7.54 -14.41
CA THR A 351 0.99 8.72 -15.23
C THR A 351 -0.17 8.49 -16.18
N HIS A 352 -0.25 7.32 -16.81
CA HIS A 352 -1.36 6.95 -17.68
C HIS A 352 -2.69 6.92 -16.92
N TYR A 353 -2.73 6.24 -15.77
CA TYR A 353 -3.93 6.19 -14.94
C TYR A 353 -4.36 7.56 -14.42
N GLN A 354 -3.41 8.40 -14.01
CA GLN A 354 -3.71 9.77 -13.58
C GLN A 354 -4.41 10.56 -14.68
N ASN A 355 -3.91 10.51 -15.91
CA ASN A 355 -4.52 11.18 -17.05
C ASN A 355 -5.90 10.57 -17.38
N GLU A 356 -6.01 9.24 -17.37
CA GLU A 356 -7.25 8.55 -17.69
C GLU A 356 -8.36 8.82 -16.65
N ILE A 357 -8.03 8.88 -15.37
CA ILE A 357 -8.99 9.25 -14.31
C ILE A 357 -9.47 10.69 -14.54
N THR A 358 -8.57 11.62 -14.84
CA THR A 358 -8.92 13.02 -15.07
C THR A 358 -9.86 13.18 -16.26
N ASP A 359 -9.63 12.43 -17.34
CA ASP A 359 -10.43 12.47 -18.55
C ASP A 359 -11.82 11.79 -18.38
N LYS A 360 -11.92 10.85 -17.44
CA LYS A 360 -13.16 10.06 -17.19
C LYS A 360 -13.97 10.54 -15.99
N LEU A 361 -13.61 11.65 -15.39
CA LEU A 361 -14.46 12.28 -14.36
C LEU A 361 -15.85 12.58 -14.93
N ILE A 362 -16.88 12.27 -14.17
CA ILE A 362 -18.28 12.52 -14.56
C ILE A 362 -18.47 14.00 -14.91
N ALA A 363 -17.87 14.91 -14.13
CA ALA A 363 -17.89 16.34 -14.41
C ALA A 363 -16.56 16.98 -14.00
N LYS A 364 -16.15 18.07 -14.69
CA LYS A 364 -14.94 18.82 -14.35
C LYS A 364 -15.00 19.48 -12.97
N HIS A 365 -16.20 19.83 -12.53
CA HIS A 365 -16.44 20.48 -11.25
C HIS A 365 -17.50 19.70 -10.50
N GLN A 366 -17.16 19.22 -9.32
CA GLN A 366 -18.07 18.51 -8.42
C GLN A 366 -18.02 19.22 -7.07
N TYR A 367 -19.19 19.50 -6.51
CA TYR A 367 -19.33 20.21 -5.24
C TYR A 367 -20.14 19.36 -4.28
N VAL A 368 -19.63 19.15 -3.09
CA VAL A 368 -20.38 18.55 -1.99
C VAL A 368 -21.10 19.68 -1.26
N LEU A 369 -22.42 19.62 -1.25
CA LEU A 369 -23.22 20.67 -0.63
C LEU A 369 -23.34 20.41 0.88
N LYS A 370 -23.15 21.45 1.69
CA LYS A 370 -23.36 21.38 3.15
C LYS A 370 -24.84 21.29 3.55
N ALA A 371 -25.74 21.64 2.65
CA ALA A 371 -27.18 21.53 2.82
C ALA A 371 -27.84 21.12 1.49
N LEU A 372 -28.96 20.44 1.56
CA LEU A 372 -29.78 20.13 0.37
C LEU A 372 -30.43 21.42 -0.14
N VAL A 373 -29.79 22.04 -1.13
CA VAL A 373 -30.27 23.26 -1.78
C VAL A 373 -30.62 22.93 -3.23
N ASP A 374 -31.75 23.46 -3.70
CA ASP A 374 -32.06 23.42 -5.13
C ASP A 374 -31.28 24.52 -5.85
N VAL A 375 -30.53 24.12 -6.86
CA VAL A 375 -29.77 25.04 -7.73
C VAL A 375 -30.59 25.22 -9.02
N ASP A 376 -30.96 26.45 -9.29
CA ASP A 376 -31.76 26.83 -10.47
C ASP A 376 -30.82 27.19 -11.63
N ASP A 377 -29.95 26.23 -12.01
CA ASP A 377 -29.03 26.37 -13.14
C ASP A 377 -29.17 25.13 -14.03
N ASN A 378 -29.44 25.34 -15.31
CA ASN A 378 -29.57 24.27 -16.30
C ASN A 378 -28.26 23.52 -16.56
N ALA A 379 -27.13 24.08 -16.17
CA ALA A 379 -25.82 23.45 -16.24
C ALA A 379 -25.45 22.67 -14.95
N ALA A 380 -26.29 22.73 -13.92
CA ALA A 380 -26.02 22.01 -12.67
C ALA A 380 -26.96 20.79 -12.55
N GLU A 381 -26.37 19.64 -12.24
CA GLU A 381 -27.11 18.41 -11.94
C GLU A 381 -26.79 17.93 -10.53
N LYS A 382 -27.85 17.49 -9.84
CA LYS A 382 -27.69 16.81 -8.56
C LYS A 382 -27.42 15.32 -8.78
N TYR A 383 -26.51 14.79 -8.02
CA TYR A 383 -26.27 13.36 -7.91
C TYR A 383 -26.06 12.99 -6.44
N CYS A 384 -26.19 11.73 -6.09
CA CYS A 384 -25.86 11.23 -4.77
C CYS A 384 -24.79 10.17 -4.86
N VAL A 385 -23.99 10.03 -3.81
CA VAL A 385 -22.96 9.00 -3.71
C VAL A 385 -23.15 8.26 -2.40
N LYS A 386 -23.17 6.94 -2.46
CA LYS A 386 -23.19 6.08 -1.28
C LYS A 386 -21.98 5.14 -1.35
N THR A 387 -21.18 5.12 -0.29
CA THR A 387 -20.09 4.17 -0.15
C THR A 387 -20.61 2.90 0.47
N LEU A 388 -20.45 1.79 -0.22
CA LEU A 388 -20.77 0.45 0.25
C LEU A 388 -19.49 -0.39 0.25
N ALA A 389 -19.49 -1.52 0.95
CA ALA A 389 -18.36 -2.44 0.99
C ALA A 389 -18.73 -3.77 0.33
N THR A 390 -17.78 -4.40 -0.36
CA THR A 390 -17.95 -5.76 -0.84
C THR A 390 -17.98 -6.74 0.32
N ILE A 391 -18.72 -7.83 0.20
CA ILE A 391 -18.74 -8.88 1.22
C ILE A 391 -17.40 -9.62 1.19
N GLU A 392 -16.81 -9.86 2.35
CA GLU A 392 -15.60 -10.67 2.46
C GLU A 392 -15.82 -12.07 1.91
N GLY A 393 -14.94 -12.48 1.01
CA GLY A 393 -14.97 -13.77 0.39
C GLY A 393 -13.56 -14.18 -0.02
N ARG A 394 -13.33 -14.42 -1.32
CA ARG A 394 -12.00 -14.75 -1.87
C ARG A 394 -11.06 -13.55 -1.86
N LEU A 395 -11.58 -12.34 -1.96
CA LEU A 395 -10.87 -11.07 -1.88
C LEU A 395 -11.27 -10.37 -0.57
N LYS A 396 -10.40 -9.49 -0.07
CA LYS A 396 -10.73 -8.64 1.08
C LYS A 396 -11.91 -7.73 0.73
N SER A 397 -12.67 -7.33 1.74
CA SER A 397 -13.70 -6.31 1.59
C SER A 397 -13.09 -5.00 1.10
N GLU A 398 -13.72 -4.37 0.11
CA GLU A 398 -13.29 -3.11 -0.49
C GLU A 398 -14.45 -2.15 -0.60
N ASP A 399 -14.15 -0.88 -0.46
CA ASP A 399 -15.14 0.18 -0.60
C ASP A 399 -15.51 0.38 -2.07
N VAL A 400 -16.79 0.50 -2.35
CA VAL A 400 -17.38 0.70 -3.67
C VAL A 400 -18.26 1.93 -3.61
N LEU A 401 -18.00 2.90 -4.48
CA LEU A 401 -18.82 4.08 -4.62
C LEU A 401 -20.00 3.80 -5.57
N VAL A 402 -21.21 3.93 -5.06
CA VAL A 402 -22.43 3.81 -5.84
C VAL A 402 -22.98 5.20 -6.10
N TYR A 403 -23.06 5.58 -7.38
CA TYR A 403 -23.54 6.88 -7.83
C TYR A 403 -24.99 6.79 -8.26
N GLY A 404 -25.86 7.61 -7.66
CA GLY A 404 -27.22 7.84 -8.12
C GLY A 404 -27.26 9.11 -8.98
N VAL A 405 -27.44 8.95 -10.28
CA VAL A 405 -27.48 10.05 -11.26
C VAL A 405 -28.89 10.20 -11.86
N LYS A 406 -29.20 11.38 -12.38
CA LYS A 406 -30.49 11.63 -13.05
C LYS A 406 -30.60 10.85 -14.36
N ASP A 407 -31.81 10.44 -14.69
CA ASP A 407 -32.13 9.96 -16.02
C ASP A 407 -31.86 11.06 -17.06
N ASN A 408 -31.16 10.71 -18.14
CA ASN A 408 -30.70 11.66 -19.16
C ASN A 408 -29.74 12.74 -18.63
N SER A 409 -28.84 12.38 -17.71
CA SER A 409 -27.76 13.26 -17.27
C SER A 409 -26.97 13.81 -18.46
N ILE A 410 -26.65 15.11 -18.43
CA ILE A 410 -25.75 15.73 -19.44
C ILE A 410 -24.27 15.44 -19.17
N TYR A 411 -23.95 14.92 -17.98
CA TYR A 411 -22.59 14.63 -17.54
C TYR A 411 -22.26 13.14 -17.58
N ALA A 412 -23.21 12.29 -17.15
CA ALA A 412 -23.01 10.84 -17.21
C ALA A 412 -23.51 10.31 -18.57
N ASP A 413 -22.59 9.84 -19.40
CA ASP A 413 -22.90 9.22 -20.71
C ASP A 413 -23.45 7.78 -20.52
N ILE A 414 -24.50 7.65 -19.68
CA ILE A 414 -25.15 6.40 -19.36
C ILE A 414 -26.68 6.61 -19.35
N ASN A 415 -27.40 5.69 -19.99
CA ASN A 415 -28.87 5.72 -19.97
C ASN A 415 -29.41 4.93 -18.77
N THR A 416 -29.62 5.61 -17.67
CA THR A 416 -30.16 5.02 -16.44
C THR A 416 -31.66 4.73 -16.52
N ALA A 417 -32.40 5.39 -17.40
CA ALA A 417 -33.83 5.17 -17.60
C ALA A 417 -34.20 3.74 -18.05
N SER A 418 -33.24 2.96 -18.53
CA SER A 418 -33.43 1.56 -18.92
C SER A 418 -33.22 0.55 -17.79
N LEU A 419 -32.70 0.99 -16.65
CA LEU A 419 -32.48 0.14 -15.48
C LEU A 419 -33.79 -0.13 -14.73
N LYS A 420 -33.95 -1.35 -14.26
CA LYS A 420 -34.99 -1.70 -13.30
C LYS A 420 -34.55 -1.39 -11.88
N ASP A 421 -35.47 -1.43 -10.95
CA ASP A 421 -35.17 -1.38 -9.53
C ASP A 421 -34.14 -2.48 -9.21
N ASN A 422 -33.11 -2.14 -8.48
CA ASN A 422 -31.98 -3.01 -8.13
C ASN A 422 -31.04 -3.43 -9.29
N GLU A 423 -31.07 -2.76 -10.43
CA GLU A 423 -30.07 -2.93 -11.47
C GLU A 423 -29.08 -1.77 -11.44
N VAL A 424 -27.78 -2.09 -11.65
CA VAL A 424 -26.71 -1.10 -11.65
C VAL A 424 -25.77 -1.31 -12.85
N TYR A 425 -25.21 -0.23 -13.35
CA TYR A 425 -24.03 -0.30 -14.22
C TYR A 425 -22.77 -0.40 -13.36
N ILE A 426 -21.87 -1.30 -13.75
CA ILE A 426 -20.57 -1.46 -13.10
C ILE A 426 -19.45 -1.09 -14.06
N THR A 427 -18.34 -0.58 -13.53
CA THR A 427 -17.14 -0.29 -14.34
C THR A 427 -16.50 -1.59 -14.81
N ASN A 428 -15.85 -1.56 -15.98
CA ASN A 428 -15.12 -2.71 -16.52
C ASN A 428 -14.05 -3.21 -15.54
N GLY A 429 -13.33 -2.29 -14.87
CA GLY A 429 -12.31 -2.64 -13.89
C GLY A 429 -12.87 -3.42 -12.69
N TYR A 430 -14.06 -3.05 -12.19
CA TYR A 430 -14.74 -3.78 -11.13
C TYR A 430 -15.21 -5.16 -11.63
N ALA A 431 -15.83 -5.22 -12.82
CA ALA A 431 -16.29 -6.46 -13.43
C ALA A 431 -15.15 -7.46 -13.64
N ASP A 432 -14.00 -7.02 -14.15
CA ASP A 432 -12.83 -7.86 -14.40
C ASP A 432 -12.20 -8.36 -13.08
N LYS A 433 -12.08 -7.48 -12.09
CA LYS A 433 -11.51 -7.81 -10.78
C LYS A 433 -12.30 -8.89 -10.04
N PHE A 434 -13.61 -8.71 -9.98
CA PHE A 434 -14.52 -9.63 -9.29
C PHE A 434 -15.09 -10.73 -10.20
N ARG A 435 -14.72 -10.73 -11.51
CA ARG A 435 -15.17 -11.69 -12.53
C ARG A 435 -16.69 -11.73 -12.69
N ILE A 436 -17.32 -10.55 -12.62
CA ILE A 436 -18.76 -10.37 -12.74
C ILE A 436 -19.13 -10.19 -14.20
N LYS A 437 -20.23 -10.79 -14.62
CA LYS A 437 -20.78 -10.67 -15.97
C LYS A 437 -22.14 -10.00 -15.92
N LYS A 438 -22.56 -9.45 -17.05
CA LYS A 438 -23.91 -8.87 -17.18
C LYS A 438 -24.97 -9.90 -16.78
N GLY A 439 -25.81 -9.53 -15.81
CA GLY A 439 -26.89 -10.36 -15.29
C GLY A 439 -26.51 -11.18 -14.05
N ASP A 440 -25.26 -11.09 -13.58
CA ASP A 440 -24.88 -11.66 -12.30
C ASP A 440 -25.41 -10.74 -11.18
N LYS A 441 -25.68 -11.33 -10.02
CA LYS A 441 -26.07 -10.60 -8.81
C LYS A 441 -24.84 -10.24 -7.99
N ILE A 442 -24.85 -9.03 -7.46
CA ILE A 442 -23.85 -8.53 -6.53
C ILE A 442 -24.51 -8.11 -5.23
N THR A 443 -23.90 -8.47 -4.11
CA THR A 443 -24.34 -8.02 -2.79
C THR A 443 -23.28 -7.11 -2.22
N LEU A 444 -23.68 -5.91 -1.84
CA LEU A 444 -22.84 -4.92 -1.16
C LEU A 444 -23.45 -4.65 0.21
N LYS A 445 -22.62 -4.35 1.20
CA LYS A 445 -23.06 -4.03 2.56
C LYS A 445 -22.61 -2.64 2.98
N GLU A 446 -23.29 -2.06 3.93
CA GLU A 446 -22.75 -0.87 4.60
C GLU A 446 -21.51 -1.25 5.41
N LYS A 447 -20.49 -0.39 5.38
CA LYS A 447 -19.19 -0.67 6.00
C LYS A 447 -19.30 -0.85 7.52
N TYR A 448 -20.17 -0.05 8.13
CA TYR A 448 -20.31 0.04 9.59
C TYR A 448 -21.72 -0.34 10.07
N ASP A 449 -22.54 -0.98 9.21
CA ASP A 449 -23.90 -1.41 9.50
C ASP A 449 -24.12 -2.82 8.93
N ASP A 450 -25.17 -3.49 9.39
CA ASP A 450 -25.54 -4.82 8.90
C ASP A 450 -26.50 -4.80 7.70
N ASN A 451 -26.78 -3.61 7.13
CA ASN A 451 -27.61 -3.48 5.96
C ASN A 451 -26.90 -4.00 4.71
N GLU A 452 -27.56 -4.89 3.98
CA GLU A 452 -27.09 -5.44 2.71
C GLU A 452 -27.99 -4.97 1.56
N TYR A 453 -27.38 -4.71 0.41
CA TYR A 453 -28.04 -4.29 -0.83
C TYR A 453 -27.72 -5.31 -1.92
N GLU A 454 -28.75 -5.88 -2.54
CA GLU A 454 -28.62 -6.80 -3.67
C GLU A 454 -28.96 -6.07 -4.97
N PHE A 455 -28.03 -6.11 -5.93
CA PHE A 455 -28.17 -5.49 -7.25
C PHE A 455 -28.08 -6.54 -8.35
#